data_4cbb029d5777ed392703420fbcc6b426
#
_entry.id   4cbb029d5777ed392703420fbcc6b426
#
_cell.length_a   1.000
_cell.length_b   1.000
_cell.length_c   1.000
_cell.angle_alpha   90.00
_cell.angle_beta   90.00
_cell.angle_gamma   90.00
#
_symmetry.space_group_name_H-M   'P 1'
#
loop_
_entity.id
_entity.type
_entity.pdbx_description
1 polymer ?
#
loop_
_entity_poly.entity_id
_entity_poly.type
_entity_poly.pdbx_seq_one_letter_code
_entity_poly.pdbx_strand_id
1 'polypeptide(L)'
;EHGIRTFYYIAPKVWAWREWRVKAIRRYVDRLYIIFPFERDYFPRHGITPVFEGNPLLDAIAARSATLPSREEFGRANGLDERPVVALVAGSRRGEIEANLPLMCALAPRFPHYQFVVTGISWLDRGLYDRHLAGTDVRMVVDQTYETLCNAVAAVVTSGTATLETALMRIPEVVVYRTVWWQVWLRPYVLKVPFISLVNLNLGREAVRELVQSSADPKEAQRALGAILPGGSERERMLGDYDELHAVMGGPGASDRFARDMVAELRKGATNGDRKA
;
A
#
# COMPACT_ATOMS: atom_id res chain seq x y z
N GLU A 1 23.88 -25.72 -8.00
CA GLU A 1 24.98 -26.65 -8.28
C GLU A 1 25.64 -27.22 -7.02
N HIS A 2 25.46 -26.57 -5.84
CA HIS A 2 26.01 -27.02 -4.55
C HIS A 2 25.00 -27.74 -3.64
N GLY A 3 23.84 -28.15 -4.14
CA GLY A 3 22.82 -28.81 -3.35
C GLY A 3 22.13 -27.93 -2.28
N ILE A 4 22.35 -26.63 -2.31
CA ILE A 4 21.77 -25.68 -1.36
C ILE A 4 20.32 -25.41 -1.75
N ARG A 5 19.38 -25.59 -0.83
CA ARG A 5 17.98 -25.31 -1.01
C ARG A 5 17.70 -23.80 -0.90
N THR A 6 16.95 -23.27 -1.84
CA THR A 6 16.69 -21.82 -1.94
C THR A 6 15.23 -21.50 -1.69
N PHE A 7 15.00 -20.60 -0.74
CA PHE A 7 13.68 -20.07 -0.40
C PHE A 7 13.64 -18.59 -0.77
N TYR A 8 12.58 -18.17 -1.47
CA TYR A 8 12.37 -16.76 -1.77
C TYR A 8 11.10 -16.29 -1.06
N TYR A 9 11.28 -15.61 0.06
CA TYR A 9 10.18 -15.03 0.84
C TYR A 9 9.87 -13.62 0.35
N ILE A 10 8.58 -13.37 0.09
CA ILE A 10 8.02 -12.18 -0.54
C ILE A 10 8.51 -12.06 -2.00
N ALA A 11 7.75 -12.69 -2.90
CA ALA A 11 8.06 -12.69 -4.32
C ALA A 11 8.27 -11.27 -4.87
N PRO A 12 9.26 -11.05 -5.75
CA PRO A 12 9.47 -9.75 -6.35
C PRO A 12 8.34 -9.40 -7.31
N LYS A 13 8.02 -8.10 -7.46
CA LYS A 13 6.92 -7.59 -8.31
C LYS A 13 7.22 -7.74 -9.80
N VAL A 14 7.59 -8.95 -10.26
CA VAL A 14 7.91 -9.25 -11.66
C VAL A 14 6.70 -9.12 -12.60
N TRP A 15 5.50 -9.26 -12.08
CA TRP A 15 4.24 -9.05 -12.77
C TRP A 15 4.00 -7.59 -13.17
N ALA A 16 4.59 -6.63 -12.46
CA ALA A 16 4.49 -5.21 -12.78
C ALA A 16 5.50 -4.80 -13.86
N TRP A 17 6.73 -5.35 -13.81
CA TRP A 17 7.82 -5.00 -14.72
C TRP A 17 8.92 -6.07 -14.68
N ARG A 18 9.74 -6.16 -15.76
CA ARG A 18 10.85 -7.13 -15.87
C ARG A 18 10.41 -8.60 -15.72
N GLU A 19 9.31 -8.96 -16.35
CA GLU A 19 8.74 -10.31 -16.33
C GLU A 19 9.74 -11.40 -16.72
N TRP A 20 10.76 -11.07 -17.54
CA TRP A 20 11.83 -11.98 -17.91
C TRP A 20 12.58 -12.60 -16.71
N ARG A 21 12.56 -11.92 -15.54
CA ARG A 21 13.16 -12.42 -14.29
C ARG A 21 12.47 -13.66 -13.73
N VAL A 22 11.23 -13.93 -14.15
CA VAL A 22 10.50 -15.14 -13.75
C VAL A 22 11.26 -16.41 -14.14
N LYS A 23 11.97 -16.38 -15.30
CA LYS A 23 12.82 -17.51 -15.74
C LYS A 23 13.92 -17.82 -14.71
N ALA A 24 14.52 -16.80 -14.12
CA ALA A 24 15.53 -16.98 -13.07
C ALA A 24 14.92 -17.54 -11.78
N ILE A 25 13.75 -17.03 -11.37
CA ILE A 25 13.02 -17.55 -10.20
C ILE A 25 12.72 -19.04 -10.42
N ARG A 26 12.15 -19.42 -11.57
CA ARG A 26 11.85 -20.81 -11.91
C ARG A 26 13.09 -21.72 -11.88
N ARG A 27 14.27 -21.19 -12.26
CA ARG A 27 15.51 -21.96 -12.36
C ARG A 27 16.22 -22.13 -11.02
N TYR A 28 16.17 -21.09 -10.16
CA TYR A 28 17.06 -21.02 -8.99
C TYR A 28 16.32 -21.01 -7.64
N VAL A 29 14.99 -20.91 -7.63
CA VAL A 29 14.20 -20.88 -6.40
C VAL A 29 13.46 -22.19 -6.25
N ASP A 30 13.73 -22.92 -5.18
CA ASP A 30 13.08 -24.20 -4.89
C ASP A 30 11.68 -23.99 -4.29
N ARG A 31 11.53 -22.94 -3.48
CA ARG A 31 10.24 -22.60 -2.82
C ARG A 31 10.00 -21.10 -2.88
N LEU A 32 8.93 -20.68 -3.56
CA LEU A 32 8.54 -19.29 -3.69
C LEU A 32 7.33 -18.99 -2.80
N TYR A 33 7.47 -17.98 -1.93
CA TYR A 33 6.41 -17.50 -1.06
C TYR A 33 5.87 -16.18 -1.57
N ILE A 34 4.56 -16.14 -1.81
CA ILE A 34 3.84 -14.96 -2.28
C ILE A 34 2.98 -14.40 -1.17
N ILE A 35 2.74 -13.09 -1.21
CA ILE A 35 1.93 -12.39 -0.20
C ILE A 35 0.67 -11.73 -0.78
N PHE A 36 0.50 -11.75 -2.09
CA PHE A 36 -0.68 -11.18 -2.75
C PHE A 36 -1.52 -12.28 -3.40
N PRO A 37 -2.86 -12.33 -3.15
CA PRO A 37 -3.78 -13.30 -3.72
C PRO A 37 -3.70 -13.43 -5.24
N PHE A 38 -3.59 -12.31 -5.99
CA PHE A 38 -3.53 -12.36 -7.45
C PHE A 38 -2.25 -13.03 -7.99
N GLU A 39 -1.20 -13.15 -7.19
CA GLU A 39 0.02 -13.85 -7.56
C GLU A 39 -0.18 -15.37 -7.67
N ARG A 40 -1.26 -15.91 -7.05
CA ARG A 40 -1.65 -17.33 -7.17
C ARG A 40 -1.98 -17.73 -8.60
N ASP A 41 -2.48 -16.80 -9.41
CA ASP A 41 -2.80 -17.04 -10.81
C ASP A 41 -1.64 -16.67 -11.73
N TYR A 42 -0.79 -15.76 -11.30
CA TYR A 42 0.32 -15.28 -12.10
C TYR A 42 1.46 -16.31 -12.21
N PHE A 43 1.99 -16.79 -11.10
CA PHE A 43 3.17 -17.67 -11.09
C PHE A 43 2.92 -19.04 -11.73
N PRO A 44 1.76 -19.70 -11.56
CA PRO A 44 1.48 -20.97 -12.25
C PRO A 44 1.52 -20.89 -13.78
N ARG A 45 1.13 -19.76 -14.36
CA ARG A 45 1.24 -19.52 -15.83
C ARG A 45 2.70 -19.58 -16.33
N HIS A 46 3.64 -19.41 -15.42
CA HIS A 46 5.08 -19.48 -15.68
C HIS A 46 5.74 -20.78 -15.19
N GLY A 47 4.94 -21.79 -14.81
CA GLY A 47 5.41 -23.08 -14.32
C GLY A 47 6.05 -23.04 -12.94
N ILE A 48 5.61 -22.11 -12.09
CA ILE A 48 6.05 -21.99 -10.67
C ILE A 48 4.83 -22.22 -9.79
N THR A 49 4.93 -23.12 -8.83
CA THR A 49 3.90 -23.32 -7.80
C THR A 49 4.26 -22.51 -6.55
N PRO A 50 3.61 -21.36 -6.32
CA PRO A 50 3.91 -20.54 -5.17
C PRO A 50 3.20 -21.04 -3.92
N VAL A 51 3.71 -20.66 -2.75
CA VAL A 51 3.05 -20.86 -1.45
C VAL A 51 2.44 -19.54 -1.00
N PHE A 52 1.16 -19.56 -0.65
CA PHE A 52 0.46 -18.42 -0.07
C PHE A 52 -0.14 -18.81 1.28
N GLU A 53 0.31 -18.14 2.33
CA GLU A 53 -0.14 -18.36 3.71
C GLU A 53 -0.84 -17.11 4.30
N GLY A 54 -1.20 -16.16 3.43
CA GLY A 54 -1.77 -14.87 3.80
C GLY A 54 -0.77 -13.73 3.63
N ASN A 55 -1.17 -12.53 4.07
CA ASN A 55 -0.32 -11.34 3.97
C ASN A 55 0.22 -10.93 5.35
N PRO A 56 1.56 -10.88 5.54
CA PRO A 56 2.19 -10.49 6.82
C PRO A 56 1.84 -9.08 7.30
N LEU A 57 1.33 -8.24 6.41
CA LEU A 57 0.89 -6.89 6.77
C LEU A 57 -0.26 -6.91 7.78
N LEU A 58 -1.14 -7.94 7.72
CA LEU A 58 -2.19 -8.12 8.72
C LEU A 58 -1.63 -8.42 10.12
N ASP A 59 -0.50 -9.12 10.19
CA ASP A 59 0.19 -9.38 11.48
C ASP A 59 0.74 -8.07 12.04
N ALA A 60 1.37 -7.24 11.19
CA ALA A 60 1.93 -5.96 11.59
C ALA A 60 0.83 -4.97 12.06
N ILE A 61 -0.29 -4.91 11.34
CA ILE A 61 -1.44 -4.08 11.72
C ILE A 61 -2.04 -4.57 13.03
N ALA A 62 -2.26 -5.88 13.19
CA ALA A 62 -2.83 -6.45 14.41
C ALA A 62 -1.95 -6.20 15.64
N ALA A 63 -0.63 -6.39 15.50
CA ALA A 63 0.33 -6.12 16.58
C ALA A 63 0.33 -4.64 17.00
N ARG A 64 0.22 -3.73 16.05
CA ARG A 64 0.24 -2.30 16.31
C ARG A 64 -1.09 -1.76 16.83
N SER A 65 -2.22 -2.35 16.41
CA SER A 65 -3.56 -1.91 16.80
C SER A 65 -3.78 -1.85 18.31
N ALA A 66 -3.11 -2.72 19.07
CA ALA A 66 -3.19 -2.75 20.53
C ALA A 66 -2.52 -1.54 21.21
N THR A 67 -1.69 -0.78 20.51
CA THR A 67 -0.90 0.34 21.05
C THR A 67 -1.24 1.68 20.40
N LEU A 68 -2.23 1.71 19.51
CA LEU A 68 -2.63 2.95 18.84
C LEU A 68 -3.33 3.90 19.82
N PRO A 69 -3.01 5.21 19.79
CA PRO A 69 -3.62 6.20 20.65
C PRO A 69 -5.08 6.45 20.29
N SER A 70 -5.86 6.85 21.25
CA SER A 70 -7.20 7.40 21.01
C SER A 70 -7.12 8.71 20.22
N ARG A 71 -8.26 9.14 19.66
CA ARG A 71 -8.34 10.41 18.93
C ARG A 71 -7.94 11.61 19.80
N GLU A 72 -8.29 11.60 21.09
CA GLU A 72 -7.96 12.66 22.04
C GLU A 72 -6.46 12.69 22.34
N GLU A 73 -5.87 11.53 22.61
CA GLU A 73 -4.42 11.39 22.88
C GLU A 73 -3.60 11.82 21.66
N PHE A 74 -3.96 11.33 20.48
CA PHE A 74 -3.32 11.70 19.22
C PHE A 74 -3.44 13.20 18.94
N GLY A 75 -4.64 13.76 19.12
CA GLY A 75 -4.89 15.18 18.93
C GLY A 75 -4.07 16.06 19.86
N ARG A 76 -4.05 15.72 21.16
CA ARG A 76 -3.28 16.45 22.18
C ARG A 76 -1.79 16.40 21.90
N ALA A 77 -1.27 15.22 21.58
CA ALA A 77 0.17 15.02 21.32
C ALA A 77 0.65 15.80 20.08
N ASN A 78 -0.21 16.02 19.11
CA ASN A 78 0.15 16.63 17.81
C ASN A 78 -0.45 18.04 17.60
N GLY A 79 -1.08 18.63 18.62
CA GLY A 79 -1.68 19.98 18.53
C GLY A 79 -2.80 20.08 17.51
N LEU A 80 -3.59 18.99 17.37
CA LEU A 80 -4.73 18.93 16.47
C LEU A 80 -6.00 19.46 17.19
N ASP A 81 -6.90 20.02 16.40
CA ASP A 81 -8.23 20.43 16.87
C ASP A 81 -9.25 19.28 16.78
N GLU A 82 -10.52 19.59 17.07
CA GLU A 82 -11.61 18.60 17.11
C GLU A 82 -12.15 18.19 15.73
N ARG A 83 -11.74 18.87 14.65
CA ARG A 83 -12.18 18.53 13.30
C ARG A 83 -11.79 17.09 12.96
N PRO A 84 -12.63 16.34 12.22
CA PRO A 84 -12.26 15.04 11.72
C PRO A 84 -11.00 15.10 10.86
N VAL A 85 -10.11 14.12 11.02
CA VAL A 85 -8.82 14.08 10.31
C VAL A 85 -8.97 13.44 8.94
N VAL A 86 -8.38 14.09 7.93
CA VAL A 86 -8.06 13.47 6.63
C VAL A 86 -6.55 13.25 6.56
N ALA A 87 -6.13 11.99 6.45
CA ALA A 87 -4.72 11.63 6.38
C ALA A 87 -4.15 11.89 4.98
N LEU A 88 -2.95 12.46 4.91
CA LEU A 88 -2.18 12.63 3.68
C LEU A 88 -0.92 11.77 3.74
N VAL A 89 -0.90 10.68 2.98
CA VAL A 89 0.25 9.77 2.91
C VAL A 89 1.00 10.04 1.61
N ALA A 90 1.92 11.00 1.66
CA ALA A 90 2.56 11.57 0.46
C ALA A 90 3.64 10.67 -0.18
N GLY A 91 3.98 9.55 0.45
CA GLY A 91 4.98 8.60 -0.02
C GLY A 91 6.23 8.59 0.85
N SER A 92 7.16 7.68 0.52
CA SER A 92 8.40 7.46 1.30
C SER A 92 9.67 7.93 0.58
N ARG A 93 9.54 8.46 -0.63
CA ARG A 93 10.66 8.95 -1.44
C ARG A 93 10.50 10.42 -1.75
N ARG A 94 11.63 11.15 -1.80
CA ARG A 94 11.65 12.59 -2.15
C ARG A 94 10.79 12.89 -3.38
N GLY A 95 10.99 12.17 -4.49
CA GLY A 95 10.26 12.43 -5.74
C GLY A 95 8.75 12.15 -5.65
N GLU A 96 8.32 11.20 -4.80
CA GLU A 96 6.89 10.94 -4.55
C GLU A 96 6.26 12.13 -3.81
N ILE A 97 6.93 12.62 -2.76
CA ILE A 97 6.46 13.74 -1.95
C ILE A 97 6.40 15.02 -2.80
N GLU A 98 7.47 15.34 -3.52
CA GLU A 98 7.53 16.52 -4.41
C GLU A 98 6.42 16.51 -5.48
N ALA A 99 6.08 15.34 -5.99
CA ALA A 99 5.06 15.20 -7.03
C ALA A 99 3.62 15.24 -6.50
N ASN A 100 3.35 14.64 -5.33
CA ASN A 100 1.99 14.40 -4.85
C ASN A 100 1.55 15.36 -3.74
N LEU A 101 2.44 15.77 -2.83
CA LEU A 101 2.08 16.64 -1.69
C LEU A 101 1.43 17.96 -2.09
N PRO A 102 1.86 18.66 -3.16
CA PRO A 102 1.18 19.90 -3.60
C PRO A 102 -0.30 19.70 -3.93
N LEU A 103 -0.65 18.59 -4.58
CA LEU A 103 -2.04 18.24 -4.87
C LEU A 103 -2.81 17.97 -3.58
N MET A 104 -2.21 17.22 -2.66
CA MET A 104 -2.81 16.88 -1.37
C MET A 104 -3.09 18.13 -0.53
N CYS A 105 -2.13 19.06 -0.45
CA CYS A 105 -2.28 20.32 0.26
C CYS A 105 -3.38 21.22 -0.35
N ALA A 106 -3.55 21.20 -1.67
CA ALA A 106 -4.59 21.96 -2.37
C ALA A 106 -6.03 21.52 -2.03
N LEU A 107 -6.20 20.38 -1.36
CA LEU A 107 -7.49 19.89 -0.89
C LEU A 107 -7.95 20.56 0.41
N ALA A 108 -7.03 20.91 1.30
CA ALA A 108 -7.35 21.42 2.63
C ALA A 108 -8.34 22.63 2.60
N PRO A 109 -8.13 23.69 1.79
CA PRO A 109 -9.07 24.81 1.73
C PRO A 109 -10.42 24.46 1.14
N ARG A 110 -10.57 23.32 0.48
CA ARG A 110 -11.82 22.86 -0.11
C ARG A 110 -12.72 22.10 0.86
N PHE A 111 -12.16 21.70 2.01
CA PHE A 111 -12.83 20.94 3.06
C PHE A 111 -12.56 21.55 4.45
N PRO A 112 -13.04 22.78 4.72
CA PRO A 112 -12.69 23.53 5.95
C PRO A 112 -13.18 22.87 7.24
N HIS A 113 -14.15 21.96 7.14
CA HIS A 113 -14.67 21.19 8.29
C HIS A 113 -13.80 20.00 8.66
N TYR A 114 -12.72 19.75 7.93
CA TYR A 114 -11.77 18.68 8.18
C TYR A 114 -10.38 19.24 8.47
N GLN A 115 -9.62 18.54 9.28
CA GLN A 115 -8.21 18.83 9.49
C GLN A 115 -7.35 17.87 8.66
N PHE A 116 -6.47 18.41 7.83
CA PHE A 116 -5.57 17.62 7.00
C PHE A 116 -4.25 17.41 7.72
N VAL A 117 -3.81 16.14 7.83
CA VAL A 117 -2.59 15.75 8.52
C VAL A 117 -1.70 14.95 7.58
N VAL A 118 -0.52 15.48 7.24
CA VAL A 118 0.47 14.76 6.45
C VAL A 118 1.41 13.96 7.34
N THR A 119 1.64 12.70 6.95
CA THR A 119 2.61 11.84 7.61
C THR A 119 4.00 12.07 7.00
N GLY A 120 4.89 12.67 7.76
CA GLY A 120 6.29 12.87 7.42
C GLY A 120 7.16 11.72 7.89
N ILE A 121 8.37 11.67 7.36
CA ILE A 121 9.35 10.60 7.60
C ILE A 121 10.64 11.23 8.12
N SER A 122 11.14 10.76 9.26
CA SER A 122 12.26 11.38 9.99
C SER A 122 13.59 11.40 9.24
N TRP A 123 13.86 10.41 8.36
CA TRP A 123 15.12 10.37 7.58
C TRP A 123 15.11 11.23 6.33
N LEU A 124 13.98 11.91 6.02
CA LEU A 124 13.90 12.91 4.95
C LEU A 124 14.01 14.31 5.53
N ASP A 125 14.62 15.19 4.76
CA ASP A 125 14.73 16.60 5.13
C ASP A 125 13.36 17.24 5.34
N ARG A 126 13.16 17.84 6.50
CA ARG A 126 11.90 18.51 6.86
C ARG A 126 11.56 19.65 5.88
N GLY A 127 12.56 20.36 5.36
CA GLY A 127 12.39 21.42 4.37
C GLY A 127 11.72 20.93 3.07
N LEU A 128 11.76 19.60 2.81
CA LEU A 128 11.02 18.97 1.73
C LEU A 128 9.51 19.14 1.89
N TYR A 129 9.02 19.06 3.12
CA TYR A 129 7.61 19.22 3.46
C TYR A 129 7.25 20.69 3.67
N ASP A 130 8.04 21.41 4.45
CA ASP A 130 7.75 22.78 4.89
C ASP A 130 7.48 23.73 3.70
N ARG A 131 8.18 23.57 2.57
CA ARG A 131 7.95 24.37 1.36
C ARG A 131 6.55 24.21 0.76
N HIS A 132 5.91 23.04 0.97
CA HIS A 132 4.57 22.74 0.46
C HIS A 132 3.48 23.02 1.50
N LEU A 133 3.84 23.01 2.78
CA LEU A 133 2.95 23.27 3.90
C LEU A 133 2.82 24.77 4.19
N ALA A 134 3.80 25.58 3.78
CA ALA A 134 3.80 27.03 4.00
C ALA A 134 2.52 27.66 3.44
N GLY A 135 1.80 28.41 4.29
CA GLY A 135 0.55 29.08 3.92
C GLY A 135 -0.67 28.15 3.81
N THR A 136 -0.57 26.91 4.25
CA THR A 136 -1.68 25.95 4.32
C THR A 136 -2.09 25.67 5.78
N ASP A 137 -3.31 25.13 6.00
CA ASP A 137 -3.77 24.62 7.30
C ASP A 137 -3.46 23.11 7.48
N VAL A 138 -2.53 22.57 6.69
CA VAL A 138 -2.13 21.17 6.79
C VAL A 138 -1.12 21.00 7.93
N ARG A 139 -1.40 20.09 8.85
CA ARG A 139 -0.49 19.73 9.94
C ARG A 139 0.43 18.58 9.52
N MET A 140 1.64 18.55 10.08
CA MET A 140 2.60 17.46 9.82
C MET A 140 2.91 16.72 11.12
N VAL A 141 2.82 15.41 11.06
CA VAL A 141 3.30 14.49 12.10
C VAL A 141 4.39 13.59 11.52
N VAL A 142 5.38 13.20 12.32
CA VAL A 142 6.55 12.46 11.84
C VAL A 142 6.55 11.06 12.41
N ASP A 143 6.75 10.05 11.52
CA ASP A 143 6.81 8.62 11.87
C ASP A 143 5.56 8.08 12.61
N GLN A 144 4.39 8.71 12.39
CA GLN A 144 3.12 8.38 13.02
C GLN A 144 2.06 8.00 11.98
N THR A 145 2.41 7.20 10.97
CA THR A 145 1.48 6.88 9.87
C THR A 145 0.29 6.06 10.37
N TYR A 146 0.52 5.03 11.19
CA TYR A 146 -0.55 4.18 11.72
C TYR A 146 -1.45 4.95 12.69
N GLU A 147 -0.84 5.77 13.56
CA GLU A 147 -1.54 6.64 14.51
C GLU A 147 -2.42 7.66 13.78
N THR A 148 -1.92 8.21 12.66
CA THR A 148 -2.70 9.14 11.82
C THR A 148 -3.84 8.41 11.11
N LEU A 149 -3.58 7.26 10.51
CA LEU A 149 -4.60 6.49 9.79
C LEU A 149 -5.72 6.04 10.71
N CYS A 150 -5.41 5.45 11.90
CA CYS A 150 -6.46 4.98 12.81
C CYS A 150 -7.36 6.11 13.34
N ASN A 151 -6.88 7.36 13.31
CA ASN A 151 -7.61 8.54 13.74
C ASN A 151 -8.19 9.35 12.56
N ALA A 152 -8.08 8.85 11.33
CA ALA A 152 -8.58 9.52 10.14
C ALA A 152 -9.95 8.97 9.70
N VAL A 153 -10.79 9.85 9.16
CA VAL A 153 -12.07 9.46 8.55
C VAL A 153 -11.95 9.10 7.08
N ALA A 154 -10.90 9.57 6.42
CA ALA A 154 -10.52 9.25 5.06
C ALA A 154 -9.03 9.56 4.83
N ALA A 155 -8.46 9.09 3.73
CA ALA A 155 -7.07 9.33 3.38
C ALA A 155 -6.89 9.68 1.89
N VAL A 156 -5.82 10.45 1.59
CA VAL A 156 -5.28 10.60 0.24
C VAL A 156 -3.89 10.01 0.24
N VAL A 157 -3.68 8.97 -0.54
CA VAL A 157 -2.51 8.10 -0.42
C VAL A 157 -1.75 8.01 -1.74
N THR A 158 -0.45 8.22 -1.71
CA THR A 158 0.42 7.94 -2.87
C THR A 158 0.48 6.43 -3.11
N SER A 159 0.32 6.02 -4.38
CA SER A 159 0.35 4.61 -4.76
C SER A 159 1.61 3.89 -4.26
N GLY A 160 1.40 2.81 -3.53
CA GLY A 160 2.44 1.99 -2.93
C GLY A 160 1.86 0.99 -1.93
N THR A 161 2.69 0.47 -1.04
CA THR A 161 2.25 -0.45 0.03
C THR A 161 1.27 0.24 0.99
N ALA A 162 1.42 1.56 1.18
CA ALA A 162 0.55 2.35 2.05
C ALA A 162 -0.94 2.29 1.65
N THR A 163 -1.26 2.10 0.36
CA THR A 163 -2.67 1.91 -0.06
C THR A 163 -3.27 0.65 0.55
N LEU A 164 -2.51 -0.43 0.58
CA LEU A 164 -2.96 -1.66 1.19
C LEU A 164 -3.08 -1.55 2.71
N GLU A 165 -2.13 -0.87 3.36
CA GLU A 165 -2.17 -0.59 4.80
C GLU A 165 -3.41 0.22 5.18
N THR A 166 -3.70 1.28 4.43
CA THR A 166 -4.86 2.15 4.62
C THR A 166 -6.18 1.36 4.49
N ALA A 167 -6.30 0.55 3.44
CA ALA A 167 -7.49 -0.27 3.20
C ALA A 167 -7.67 -1.35 4.27
N LEU A 168 -6.59 -2.03 4.68
CA LEU A 168 -6.62 -3.04 5.74
C LEU A 168 -6.91 -2.43 7.13
N MET A 169 -6.63 -1.16 7.35
CA MET A 169 -7.07 -0.40 8.53
C MET A 169 -8.51 0.14 8.36
N ARG A 170 -9.21 -0.20 7.26
CA ARG A 170 -10.59 0.22 6.95
C ARG A 170 -10.77 1.74 6.83
N ILE A 171 -9.75 2.45 6.38
CA ILE A 171 -9.80 3.89 6.14
C ILE A 171 -10.08 4.13 4.65
N PRO A 172 -11.24 4.69 4.27
CA PRO A 172 -11.54 5.03 2.88
C PRO A 172 -10.47 5.94 2.27
N GLU A 173 -10.02 5.61 1.05
CA GLU A 173 -8.88 6.31 0.46
C GLU A 173 -9.10 6.69 -1.01
N VAL A 174 -8.46 7.78 -1.40
CA VAL A 174 -8.21 8.14 -2.81
C VAL A 174 -6.73 7.93 -3.08
N VAL A 175 -6.42 7.15 -4.09
CA VAL A 175 -5.04 6.88 -4.49
C VAL A 175 -4.58 7.91 -5.51
N VAL A 176 -3.47 8.57 -5.24
CA VAL A 176 -2.85 9.53 -6.17
C VAL A 176 -1.48 9.04 -6.61
N TYR A 177 -1.17 9.28 -7.87
CA TYR A 177 0.15 8.97 -8.40
C TYR A 177 0.54 9.94 -9.50
N ARG A 178 1.45 10.84 -9.16
CA ARG A 178 2.13 11.71 -10.10
C ARG A 178 3.61 11.36 -10.12
N THR A 179 4.19 11.36 -11.29
CA THR A 179 5.61 11.10 -11.49
C THR A 179 6.16 11.94 -12.62
N VAL A 180 7.48 11.94 -12.79
CA VAL A 180 8.13 12.72 -13.85
C VAL A 180 7.70 12.23 -15.25
N TRP A 181 7.56 13.16 -16.18
CA TRP A 181 6.96 12.96 -17.52
C TRP A 181 7.57 11.82 -18.34
N TRP A 182 8.86 11.57 -18.24
CA TRP A 182 9.51 10.49 -18.98
C TRP A 182 9.13 9.09 -18.49
N GLN A 183 8.82 8.92 -17.19
CA GLN A 183 8.28 7.67 -16.64
C GLN A 183 6.84 7.41 -17.12
N VAL A 184 6.08 8.47 -17.35
CA VAL A 184 4.73 8.38 -17.95
C VAL A 184 4.79 7.83 -19.34
N TRP A 185 5.72 8.33 -20.16
CA TRP A 185 5.90 7.90 -21.54
C TRP A 185 6.32 6.43 -21.65
N LEU A 186 7.13 5.93 -20.72
CA LEU A 186 7.55 4.53 -20.67
C LEU A 186 6.49 3.60 -20.05
N ARG A 187 5.49 4.13 -19.32
CA ARG A 187 4.49 3.33 -18.61
C ARG A 187 3.79 2.27 -19.47
N PRO A 188 3.27 2.55 -20.65
CA PRO A 188 2.60 1.54 -21.49
C PRO A 188 3.48 0.37 -21.87
N TYR A 189 4.80 0.60 -21.95
CA TYR A 189 5.79 -0.42 -22.32
C TYR A 189 6.35 -1.19 -21.12
N VAL A 190 6.23 -0.63 -19.91
CA VAL A 190 6.87 -1.17 -18.69
C VAL A 190 5.84 -1.77 -17.73
N LEU A 191 4.65 -1.16 -17.58
CA LEU A 191 3.62 -1.62 -16.66
C LEU A 191 2.54 -2.39 -17.42
N LYS A 192 2.44 -3.69 -17.16
CA LYS A 192 1.47 -4.62 -17.78
C LYS A 192 0.24 -4.87 -16.89
N VAL A 193 -0.01 -4.01 -15.90
CA VAL A 193 -1.09 -4.19 -14.93
C VAL A 193 -2.20 -3.16 -15.12
N PRO A 194 -3.49 -3.53 -14.93
CA PRO A 194 -4.61 -2.64 -15.14
C PRO A 194 -4.72 -1.54 -14.06
N PHE A 195 -4.19 -1.77 -12.88
CA PHE A 195 -4.26 -0.89 -11.72
C PHE A 195 -2.88 -0.60 -11.14
N ILE A 196 -2.77 0.49 -10.37
CA ILE A 196 -1.53 0.88 -9.70
C ILE A 196 -1.58 0.67 -8.17
N SER A 197 -2.77 0.63 -7.57
CA SER A 197 -2.92 0.32 -6.15
C SER A 197 -2.94 -1.19 -5.91
N LEU A 198 -2.39 -1.61 -4.79
CA LEU A 198 -2.45 -3.01 -4.38
C LEU A 198 -3.87 -3.44 -4.01
N VAL A 199 -4.75 -2.51 -3.62
CA VAL A 199 -6.16 -2.79 -3.33
C VAL A 199 -6.86 -3.28 -4.60
N ASN A 200 -6.83 -2.46 -5.65
CA ASN A 200 -7.49 -2.78 -6.92
C ASN A 200 -6.89 -4.03 -7.58
N LEU A 201 -5.56 -4.21 -7.49
CA LEU A 201 -4.88 -5.40 -8.02
C LEU A 201 -5.35 -6.69 -7.33
N ASN A 202 -5.49 -6.67 -6.00
CA ASN A 202 -5.91 -7.85 -5.25
C ASN A 202 -7.39 -8.19 -5.43
N LEU A 203 -8.24 -7.19 -5.66
CA LEU A 203 -9.67 -7.38 -5.91
C LEU A 203 -9.99 -7.54 -7.42
N GLY A 204 -9.05 -7.26 -8.32
CA GLY A 204 -9.25 -7.35 -9.76
C GLY A 204 -10.22 -6.32 -10.33
N ARG A 205 -10.59 -5.29 -9.56
CA ARG A 205 -11.52 -4.22 -9.93
C ARG A 205 -11.18 -2.89 -9.25
N GLU A 206 -11.81 -1.80 -9.70
CA GLU A 206 -11.68 -0.47 -9.09
C GLU A 206 -12.49 -0.42 -7.77
N ALA A 207 -11.87 -0.82 -6.68
CA ALA A 207 -12.40 -0.67 -5.32
C ALA A 207 -12.08 0.72 -4.75
N VAL A 208 -10.89 1.24 -5.04
CA VAL A 208 -10.46 2.59 -4.68
C VAL A 208 -10.18 3.41 -5.94
N ARG A 209 -10.54 4.69 -5.91
CA ARG A 209 -10.31 5.60 -7.04
C ARG A 209 -8.83 5.89 -7.20
N GLU A 210 -8.28 5.66 -8.41
CA GLU A 210 -6.91 5.97 -8.77
C GLU A 210 -6.85 7.22 -9.65
N LEU A 211 -6.20 8.26 -9.15
CA LEU A 211 -5.94 9.51 -9.86
C LEU A 211 -4.48 9.51 -10.34
N VAL A 212 -4.30 9.33 -11.63
CA VAL A 212 -2.98 9.11 -12.21
C VAL A 212 -2.64 10.23 -13.19
N GLN A 213 -1.51 10.88 -12.97
CA GLN A 213 -0.96 11.92 -13.87
C GLN A 213 -1.96 13.07 -14.15
N SER A 214 -2.52 13.14 -15.36
CA SER A 214 -3.46 14.20 -15.75
C SER A 214 -4.80 14.13 -15.03
N SER A 215 -5.24 12.95 -14.60
CA SER A 215 -6.44 12.81 -13.77
C SER A 215 -6.20 13.15 -12.29
N ALA A 216 -4.93 13.25 -11.86
CA ALA A 216 -4.55 13.71 -10.54
C ALA A 216 -4.55 15.26 -10.50
N ASP A 217 -5.71 15.86 -10.74
CA ASP A 217 -5.94 17.30 -10.65
C ASP A 217 -6.80 17.65 -9.43
N PRO A 218 -6.76 18.91 -8.94
CA PRO A 218 -7.45 19.29 -7.71
C PRO A 218 -8.98 19.15 -7.74
N LYS A 219 -9.63 19.23 -8.90
CA LYS A 219 -11.10 19.10 -9.01
C LYS A 219 -11.50 17.63 -8.91
N GLU A 220 -10.82 16.75 -9.64
CA GLU A 220 -11.07 15.32 -9.57
C GLU A 220 -10.71 14.77 -8.18
N ALA A 221 -9.60 15.21 -7.58
CA ALA A 221 -9.24 14.83 -6.23
C ALA A 221 -10.26 15.31 -5.18
N GLN A 222 -10.80 16.52 -5.33
CA GLN A 222 -11.88 17.02 -4.48
C GLN A 222 -13.16 16.17 -4.62
N ARG A 223 -13.55 15.85 -5.85
CA ARG A 223 -14.74 15.03 -6.10
C ARG A 223 -14.57 13.63 -5.50
N ALA A 224 -13.44 12.99 -5.75
CA ALA A 224 -13.14 11.65 -5.26
C ALA A 224 -13.08 11.60 -3.73
N LEU A 225 -12.42 12.57 -3.10
CA LEU A 225 -12.37 12.66 -1.64
C LEU A 225 -13.76 12.90 -1.05
N GLY A 226 -14.54 13.84 -1.61
CA GLY A 226 -15.90 14.13 -1.15
C GLY A 226 -16.82 12.90 -1.20
N ALA A 227 -16.63 12.02 -2.19
CA ALA A 227 -17.43 10.82 -2.34
C ALA A 227 -17.16 9.74 -1.26
N ILE A 228 -16.01 9.79 -0.57
CA ILE A 228 -15.63 8.81 0.46
C ILE A 228 -15.61 9.36 1.88
N LEU A 229 -15.80 10.68 2.06
CA LEU A 229 -15.96 11.28 3.39
C LEU A 229 -17.26 10.77 4.07
N PRO A 230 -17.43 10.95 5.38
CA PRO A 230 -18.68 10.61 6.07
C PRO A 230 -19.91 11.18 5.35
N GLY A 231 -20.85 10.30 4.99
CA GLY A 231 -22.02 10.66 4.16
C GLY A 231 -21.78 10.69 2.65
N GLY A 232 -20.58 10.43 2.17
CA GLY A 232 -20.25 10.35 0.74
C GLY A 232 -20.82 9.09 0.07
N SER A 233 -21.16 9.20 -1.21
CA SER A 233 -21.87 8.18 -2.00
C SER A 233 -21.10 6.86 -2.19
N GLU A 234 -19.78 6.88 -2.14
CA GLU A 234 -18.91 5.70 -2.39
C GLU A 234 -18.39 5.04 -1.11
N ARG A 235 -18.59 5.69 0.05
CA ARG A 235 -18.00 5.25 1.30
C ARG A 235 -18.38 3.83 1.70
N GLU A 236 -19.67 3.53 1.73
CA GLU A 236 -20.17 2.22 2.17
C GLU A 236 -19.76 1.10 1.21
N ARG A 237 -19.80 1.38 -0.10
CA ARG A 237 -19.28 0.44 -1.10
C ARG A 237 -17.79 0.11 -0.87
N MET A 238 -16.98 1.15 -0.66
CA MET A 238 -15.54 1.00 -0.43
C MET A 238 -15.24 0.21 0.84
N LEU A 239 -15.99 0.44 1.92
CA LEU A 239 -15.84 -0.33 3.16
C LEU A 239 -16.22 -1.81 2.96
N GLY A 240 -17.26 -2.09 2.16
CA GLY A 240 -17.61 -3.46 1.76
C GLY A 240 -16.52 -4.12 0.91
N ASP A 241 -15.91 -3.37 -0.02
CA ASP A 241 -14.74 -3.84 -0.80
C ASP A 241 -13.54 -4.17 0.12
N TYR A 242 -13.35 -3.42 1.21
CA TYR A 242 -12.29 -3.70 2.18
C TYR A 242 -12.57 -4.96 3.01
N ASP A 243 -13.82 -5.29 3.29
CA ASP A 243 -14.17 -6.56 3.93
C ASP A 243 -13.82 -7.74 3.03
N GLU A 244 -14.09 -7.65 1.74
CA GLU A 244 -13.65 -8.65 0.76
C GLU A 244 -12.12 -8.72 0.68
N LEU A 245 -11.44 -7.56 0.67
CA LEU A 245 -9.98 -7.51 0.68
C LEU A 245 -9.40 -8.25 1.89
N HIS A 246 -9.93 -8.01 3.08
CA HIS A 246 -9.52 -8.74 4.29
C HIS A 246 -9.69 -10.25 4.14
N ALA A 247 -10.83 -10.69 3.60
CA ALA A 247 -11.11 -12.11 3.40
C ALA A 247 -10.08 -12.78 2.47
N VAL A 248 -9.75 -12.14 1.34
CA VAL A 248 -8.80 -12.71 0.38
C VAL A 248 -7.34 -12.64 0.85
N MET A 249 -7.00 -11.72 1.75
CA MET A 249 -5.65 -11.59 2.33
C MET A 249 -5.28 -12.66 3.35
N GLY A 250 -6.23 -13.49 3.80
CA GLY A 250 -5.97 -14.70 4.59
C GLY A 250 -5.85 -14.52 6.10
N GLY A 251 -6.19 -13.37 6.65
CA GLY A 251 -6.21 -13.11 8.10
C GLY A 251 -4.83 -13.07 8.77
N PRO A 252 -4.76 -12.71 10.07
CA PRO A 252 -3.51 -12.65 10.84
C PRO A 252 -2.88 -14.04 11.04
N GLY A 253 -1.59 -14.07 11.42
CA GLY A 253 -0.80 -15.29 11.62
C GLY A 253 -0.06 -15.77 10.36
N ALA A 254 -0.04 -14.98 9.28
CA ALA A 254 0.64 -15.33 8.04
C ALA A 254 2.13 -15.57 8.23
N SER A 255 2.82 -14.72 8.98
CA SER A 255 4.25 -14.82 9.25
C SER A 255 4.62 -16.14 9.91
N ASP A 256 3.82 -16.57 10.89
CA ASP A 256 4.02 -17.83 11.60
C ASP A 256 3.75 -19.06 10.69
N ARG A 257 2.69 -19.00 9.86
CA ARG A 257 2.42 -20.06 8.88
C ARG A 257 3.54 -20.20 7.85
N PHE A 258 4.06 -19.11 7.30
CA PHE A 258 5.24 -19.13 6.42
C PHE A 258 6.45 -19.75 7.11
N ALA A 259 6.76 -19.33 8.34
CA ALA A 259 7.89 -19.85 9.10
C ALA A 259 7.76 -21.37 9.33
N ARG A 260 6.57 -21.85 9.70
CA ARG A 260 6.31 -23.28 9.87
C ARG A 260 6.48 -24.07 8.58
N ASP A 261 5.98 -23.58 7.45
CA ASP A 261 6.18 -24.23 6.16
C ASP A 261 7.66 -24.29 5.79
N MET A 262 8.42 -23.20 5.96
CA MET A 262 9.86 -23.17 5.70
C MET A 262 10.61 -24.22 6.54
N VAL A 263 10.32 -24.29 7.85
CA VAL A 263 10.95 -25.25 8.76
C VAL A 263 10.54 -26.69 8.40
N ALA A 264 9.27 -26.92 8.07
CA ALA A 264 8.81 -28.24 7.65
C ALA A 264 9.50 -28.71 6.36
N GLU A 265 9.66 -27.80 5.40
CA GLU A 265 10.37 -28.07 4.15
C GLU A 265 11.86 -28.35 4.38
N LEU A 266 12.52 -27.61 5.27
CA LEU A 266 13.92 -27.86 5.62
C LEU A 266 14.11 -29.24 6.27
N ARG A 267 13.18 -29.68 7.13
CA ARG A 267 13.22 -30.97 7.81
C ARG A 267 13.04 -32.17 6.87
N LYS A 268 12.38 -32.01 5.73
CA LYS A 268 12.24 -33.07 4.72
C LYS A 268 13.57 -33.49 4.10
N GLY A 269 14.64 -32.75 4.39
CA GLY A 269 15.97 -32.98 3.83
C GLY A 269 16.06 -32.58 2.37
N ALA A 270 17.28 -32.49 1.85
CA ALA A 270 17.51 -32.38 0.42
C ALA A 270 17.22 -33.77 -0.17
N THR A 271 16.03 -34.00 -0.72
CA THR A 271 15.80 -35.15 -1.58
C THR A 271 16.71 -35.00 -2.78
N ASN A 272 17.81 -35.76 -2.77
CA ASN A 272 18.67 -35.92 -3.92
C ASN A 272 17.84 -36.45 -5.09
N GLY A 273 17.65 -35.68 -6.12
CA GLY A 273 17.28 -36.24 -7.39
C GLY A 273 16.41 -35.45 -8.37
N ASP A 274 15.59 -34.49 -7.96
CA ASP A 274 14.66 -33.82 -8.89
C ASP A 274 15.04 -32.37 -9.23
N ARG A 275 16.31 -32.12 -9.49
CA ARG A 275 16.68 -30.90 -10.22
C ARG A 275 16.50 -31.17 -11.70
N LYS A 276 15.39 -30.68 -12.24
CA LYS A 276 15.09 -30.70 -13.67
C LYS A 276 16.28 -30.16 -14.46
N ALA A 277 16.80 -31.01 -15.30
CA ALA A 277 17.78 -30.69 -16.33
C ALA A 277 17.27 -29.60 -17.28
#